data_115f59a868ea08bd42724d77e5e03595
#
_entry.id   115f59a868ea08bd42724d77e5e03595
#
_cell.length_a   1.000
_cell.length_b   1.000
_cell.length_c   1.000
_cell.angle_alpha   90.00
_cell.angle_beta   90.00
_cell.angle_gamma   90.00
#
_symmetry.space_group_name_H-M   'P 1'
#
loop_
_entity.id
_entity.type
_entity.pdbx_description
1 polymer ?
#
loop_
_entity_poly.entity_id
_entity_poly.type
_entity_poly.pdbx_seq_one_letter_code
_entity_poly.pdbx_strand_id
1 'polypeptide(L)'
;TQVLLRASELSAAGLTAGNINAITLNVTNSGGLAKFFRVQMKNSSLTTLQAKNADFTGLTEVFFRDYSFVNGANVIQFYTPFNWNGTSSILLDISFSNAANGTTIEFQGYNNSDLRTITASNTYSADLSYSGLVELNNLFLSSINNEISVSFWAKGDADLMPSSNSILYGSSD
;
A
#
# COMPACT_ATOMS: atom_id res chain seq x y z
N THR A 1 2.39 -4.10 -1.37
CA THR A 1 3.65 -4.78 -1.75
C THR A 1 4.82 -3.83 -1.56
N GLN A 2 5.85 -4.25 -0.83
CA GLN A 2 7.10 -3.51 -0.73
C GLN A 2 8.20 -4.23 -1.49
N VAL A 3 9.00 -3.45 -2.23
CA VAL A 3 10.15 -3.93 -3.02
C VAL A 3 11.38 -3.13 -2.64
N LEU A 4 12.47 -3.81 -2.37
CA LEU A 4 13.75 -3.19 -2.07
C LEU A 4 14.68 -3.27 -3.29
N LEU A 5 15.05 -2.12 -3.82
CA LEU A 5 16.02 -1.96 -4.90
C LEU A 5 17.34 -1.49 -4.29
N ARG A 6 18.38 -2.32 -4.34
CA ARG A 6 19.69 -1.95 -3.75
C ARG A 6 20.39 -0.85 -4.54
N ALA A 7 21.09 0.02 -3.81
CA ALA A 7 21.93 1.05 -4.43
C ALA A 7 22.91 0.48 -5.44
N SER A 8 23.55 -0.65 -5.13
CA SER A 8 24.50 -1.33 -6.03
C SER A 8 23.84 -1.78 -7.34
N GLU A 9 22.59 -2.26 -7.28
CA GLU A 9 21.86 -2.68 -8.49
C GLU A 9 21.43 -1.48 -9.34
N LEU A 10 20.97 -0.41 -8.68
CA LEU A 10 20.60 0.83 -9.35
C LEU A 10 21.81 1.46 -10.06
N SER A 11 22.96 1.52 -9.39
CA SER A 11 24.19 2.03 -9.96
C SER A 11 24.73 1.13 -11.07
N ALA A 12 24.67 -0.19 -10.92
CA ALA A 12 25.07 -1.15 -11.97
C ALA A 12 24.15 -1.05 -13.21
N ALA A 13 22.88 -0.67 -13.02
CA ALA A 13 21.94 -0.37 -14.11
C ALA A 13 22.16 1.01 -14.74
N GLY A 14 23.14 1.78 -14.27
CA GLY A 14 23.50 3.08 -14.82
C GLY A 14 22.77 4.26 -14.20
N LEU A 15 22.00 4.07 -13.12
CA LEU A 15 21.38 5.18 -12.42
C LEU A 15 22.45 5.98 -11.64
N THR A 16 22.30 7.29 -11.67
CA THR A 16 23.07 8.23 -10.86
C THR A 16 22.15 8.99 -9.92
N ALA A 17 22.70 9.60 -8.86
CA ALA A 17 21.93 10.45 -7.97
C ALA A 17 21.11 11.49 -8.73
N GLY A 18 19.87 11.72 -8.31
CA GLY A 18 18.98 12.69 -8.94
C GLY A 18 17.52 12.29 -8.90
N ASN A 19 16.73 12.95 -9.72
CA ASN A 19 15.30 12.76 -9.76
C ASN A 19 14.89 11.55 -10.61
N ILE A 20 14.14 10.66 -10.01
CA ILE A 20 13.41 9.59 -10.70
C ILE A 20 12.00 10.10 -10.98
N ASN A 21 11.62 10.14 -12.24
CA ASN A 21 10.35 10.72 -12.69
C ASN A 21 9.29 9.68 -13.03
N ALA A 22 9.69 8.43 -13.18
CA ALA A 22 8.79 7.34 -13.52
C ALA A 22 9.37 5.98 -13.11
N ILE A 23 8.49 4.98 -12.99
CA ILE A 23 8.85 3.57 -12.95
C ILE A 23 8.12 2.83 -14.07
N THR A 24 8.72 1.76 -14.57
CA THR A 24 8.05 0.84 -15.49
C THR A 24 7.78 -0.48 -14.78
N LEU A 25 6.52 -0.89 -14.77
CA LEU A 25 6.09 -2.18 -14.24
C LEU A 25 5.73 -3.09 -15.42
N ASN A 26 6.43 -4.21 -15.57
CA ASN A 26 6.07 -5.23 -16.54
C ASN A 26 4.99 -6.13 -15.96
N VAL A 27 3.83 -6.16 -16.59
CA VAL A 27 2.64 -6.89 -16.15
C VAL A 27 2.47 -8.13 -17.02
N THR A 28 2.37 -9.29 -16.37
CA THR A 28 2.11 -10.59 -17.04
C THR A 28 0.63 -10.93 -17.06
N ASN A 29 -0.11 -10.44 -16.05
CA ASN A 29 -1.57 -10.52 -16.00
C ASN A 29 -2.12 -9.18 -15.50
N SER A 30 -2.90 -8.50 -16.36
CA SER A 30 -3.33 -7.12 -16.09
C SER A 30 -4.35 -6.97 -14.95
N GLY A 31 -5.13 -8.01 -14.67
CA GLY A 31 -6.13 -8.02 -13.59
C GLY A 31 -7.20 -6.92 -13.65
N GLY A 32 -7.06 -5.95 -14.55
CA GLY A 32 -7.99 -4.85 -14.74
C GLY A 32 -7.65 -3.57 -13.96
N LEU A 33 -8.70 -2.90 -13.44
CA LEU A 33 -8.56 -1.62 -12.74
C LEU A 33 -8.08 -1.82 -11.30
N ALA A 34 -6.99 -1.17 -10.95
CA ALA A 34 -6.55 -0.98 -9.57
C ALA A 34 -7.04 0.38 -9.06
N LYS A 35 -8.04 0.37 -8.17
CA LYS A 35 -8.54 1.59 -7.55
C LYS A 35 -7.59 2.06 -6.47
N PHE A 36 -7.47 3.39 -6.33
CA PHE A 36 -6.58 4.00 -5.36
C PHE A 36 -5.15 3.49 -5.47
N PHE A 37 -4.71 3.19 -6.69
CA PHE A 37 -3.35 2.73 -6.93
C PHE A 37 -2.35 3.81 -6.52
N ARG A 38 -1.46 3.44 -5.61
CA ARG A 38 -0.50 4.34 -4.98
C ARG A 38 0.91 3.78 -5.07
N VAL A 39 1.84 4.66 -5.39
CA VAL A 39 3.27 4.40 -5.35
C VAL A 39 3.92 5.37 -4.36
N GLN A 40 4.65 4.82 -3.41
CA GLN A 40 5.43 5.58 -2.44
C GLN A 40 6.88 5.09 -2.45
N MET A 41 7.81 5.97 -2.15
CA MET A 41 9.23 5.67 -2.18
C MET A 41 9.97 6.33 -1.02
N LYS A 42 11.09 5.71 -0.61
CA LYS A 42 12.06 6.37 0.28
C LYS A 42 13.48 5.86 0.02
N ASN A 43 14.45 6.70 0.33
CA ASN A 43 15.84 6.28 0.48
C ASN A 43 15.95 5.43 1.77
N SER A 44 16.57 4.27 1.69
CA SER A 44 16.65 3.28 2.77
C SER A 44 18.05 2.74 2.93
N SER A 45 18.47 2.53 4.18
CA SER A 45 19.73 1.85 4.49
C SER A 45 19.61 0.31 4.47
N LEU A 46 18.42 -0.22 4.25
CA LEU A 46 18.18 -1.66 4.21
C LEU A 46 18.90 -2.31 3.02
N THR A 47 19.43 -3.49 3.22
CA THR A 47 20.00 -4.36 2.18
C THR A 47 19.15 -5.59 1.91
N THR A 48 18.21 -5.89 2.80
CA THR A 48 17.22 -6.98 2.69
C THR A 48 15.96 -6.59 3.46
N LEU A 49 14.83 -7.15 3.10
CA LEU A 49 13.58 -7.00 3.85
C LEU A 49 13.44 -8.10 4.88
N GLN A 50 12.60 -7.87 5.86
CA GLN A 50 12.23 -8.88 6.85
C GLN A 50 10.79 -9.32 6.62
N ALA A 51 10.54 -10.62 6.61
CA ALA A 51 9.21 -11.17 6.44
C ALA A 51 8.25 -10.61 7.52
N LYS A 52 7.04 -10.25 7.12
CA LYS A 52 5.99 -9.71 7.99
C LYS A 52 6.30 -8.36 8.65
N ASN A 53 7.35 -7.68 8.23
CA ASN A 53 7.76 -6.40 8.81
C ASN A 53 7.85 -5.33 7.71
N ALA A 54 6.70 -4.86 7.24
CA ALA A 54 6.64 -3.76 6.28
C ALA A 54 6.95 -2.43 6.97
N ASP A 55 7.76 -1.59 6.31
CA ASP A 55 8.16 -0.29 6.82
C ASP A 55 7.42 0.82 6.07
N PHE A 56 6.49 1.47 6.77
CA PHE A 56 5.67 2.56 6.22
C PHE A 56 6.15 3.95 6.66
N THR A 57 7.24 4.05 7.41
CA THR A 57 7.73 5.33 7.93
C THR A 57 8.51 6.10 6.88
N GLY A 58 8.28 7.41 6.77
CA GLY A 58 9.04 8.31 5.90
C GLY A 58 8.92 8.05 4.41
N LEU A 59 7.88 7.36 3.96
CA LEU A 59 7.56 7.17 2.55
C LEU A 59 7.04 8.48 1.94
N THR A 60 7.52 8.81 0.75
CA THR A 60 7.04 9.92 -0.08
C THR A 60 6.11 9.38 -1.15
N GLU A 61 4.89 9.90 -1.22
CA GLU A 61 3.96 9.56 -2.29
C GLU A 61 4.39 10.24 -3.59
N VAL A 62 4.57 9.45 -4.63
CA VAL A 62 4.98 9.92 -5.96
C VAL A 62 3.89 9.74 -7.01
N PHE A 63 2.91 8.86 -6.73
CA PHE A 63 1.79 8.60 -7.61
C PHE A 63 0.57 8.11 -6.80
N PHE A 64 -0.62 8.64 -7.11
CA PHE A 64 -1.88 8.20 -6.52
C PHE A 64 -3.06 8.51 -7.44
N ARG A 65 -3.63 7.48 -8.03
CA ARG A 65 -4.93 7.53 -8.73
C ARG A 65 -5.37 6.11 -9.13
N ASP A 66 -6.60 5.97 -9.60
CA ASP A 66 -7.05 4.75 -10.25
C ASP A 66 -6.19 4.47 -11.49
N TYR A 67 -5.76 3.22 -11.67
CA TYR A 67 -4.89 2.83 -12.78
C TYR A 67 -5.35 1.52 -13.41
N SER A 68 -5.53 1.53 -14.73
CA SER A 68 -5.83 0.32 -15.50
C SER A 68 -4.54 -0.25 -16.07
N PHE A 69 -4.15 -1.40 -15.57
CA PHE A 69 -3.00 -2.11 -16.08
C PHE A 69 -3.30 -2.80 -17.41
N VAL A 70 -2.29 -2.87 -18.26
CA VAL A 70 -2.30 -3.66 -19.50
C VAL A 70 -1.15 -4.66 -19.45
N ASN A 71 -1.27 -5.79 -20.14
CA ASN A 71 -0.14 -6.72 -20.23
C ASN A 71 1.05 -6.07 -20.94
N GLY A 72 2.23 -6.32 -20.42
CA GLY A 72 3.48 -5.70 -20.87
C GLY A 72 3.92 -4.51 -20.03
N ALA A 73 4.64 -3.59 -20.64
CA ALA A 73 5.24 -2.45 -19.96
C ALA A 73 4.19 -1.35 -19.63
N ASN A 74 4.05 -1.03 -18.34
CA ASN A 74 3.21 0.06 -17.85
C ASN A 74 4.12 1.13 -17.26
N VAL A 75 4.18 2.29 -17.87
CA VAL A 75 4.98 3.42 -17.38
C VAL A 75 4.12 4.25 -16.43
N ILE A 76 4.51 4.27 -15.16
CA ILE A 76 3.88 5.08 -14.12
C ILE A 76 4.67 6.38 -14.01
N GLN A 77 4.17 7.43 -14.64
CA GLN A 77 4.75 8.76 -14.59
C GLN A 77 4.41 9.42 -13.25
N PHE A 78 5.42 9.81 -12.49
CA PHE A 78 5.24 10.46 -11.20
C PHE A 78 4.77 11.91 -11.38
N TYR A 79 3.88 12.37 -10.52
CA TYR A 79 3.53 13.77 -10.42
C TYR A 79 4.47 14.54 -9.47
N THR A 80 5.15 13.83 -8.57
CA THR A 80 6.23 14.37 -7.74
C THR A 80 7.47 13.52 -7.97
N PRO A 81 8.54 14.08 -8.55
CA PRO A 81 9.80 13.36 -8.72
C PRO A 81 10.35 12.85 -7.40
N PHE A 82 10.86 11.62 -7.38
CA PHE A 82 11.55 11.08 -6.22
C PHE A 82 13.05 11.38 -6.32
N ASN A 83 13.61 12.08 -5.34
CA ASN A 83 15.03 12.38 -5.31
C ASN A 83 15.82 11.22 -4.68
N TRP A 84 16.54 10.46 -5.52
CA TRP A 84 17.46 9.43 -5.07
C TRP A 84 18.82 10.02 -4.76
N ASN A 85 19.36 9.68 -3.59
CA ASN A 85 20.68 10.21 -3.13
C ASN A 85 21.89 9.52 -3.75
N GLY A 86 21.71 8.49 -4.60
CA GLY A 86 22.78 7.77 -5.28
C GLY A 86 23.50 6.71 -4.44
N THR A 87 23.26 6.64 -3.15
CA THR A 87 24.00 5.77 -2.21
C THR A 87 23.12 4.84 -1.39
N SER A 88 21.88 5.21 -1.15
CA SER A 88 20.92 4.40 -0.42
C SER A 88 20.16 3.45 -1.34
N SER A 89 19.72 2.33 -0.81
CA SER A 89 18.67 1.53 -1.46
C SER A 89 17.38 2.34 -1.58
N ILE A 90 16.51 1.97 -2.50
CA ILE A 90 15.17 2.52 -2.60
C ILE A 90 14.19 1.48 -2.06
N LEU A 91 13.39 1.86 -1.07
CA LEU A 91 12.21 1.11 -0.69
C LEU A 91 11.02 1.67 -1.49
N LEU A 92 10.45 0.83 -2.34
CA LEU A 92 9.27 1.09 -3.14
C LEU A 92 8.07 0.42 -2.50
N ASP A 93 7.04 1.18 -2.19
CA ASP A 93 5.74 0.65 -1.71
C ASP A 93 4.67 0.85 -2.78
N ILE A 94 4.02 -0.24 -3.14
CA ILE A 94 2.92 -0.27 -4.11
C ILE A 94 1.68 -0.81 -3.42
N SER A 95 0.60 -0.05 -3.46
CA SER A 95 -0.68 -0.44 -2.88
C SER A 95 -1.86 -0.04 -3.75
N PHE A 96 -2.96 -0.76 -3.62
CA PHE A 96 -4.26 -0.42 -4.20
C PHE A 96 -5.36 -1.04 -3.34
N SER A 97 -6.59 -0.57 -3.52
CA SER A 97 -7.74 -1.06 -2.75
C SER A 97 -8.98 -1.12 -3.63
N ASN A 98 -9.37 -2.31 -4.05
CA ASN A 98 -10.61 -2.55 -4.76
C ASN A 98 -11.73 -2.93 -3.78
N ALA A 99 -12.96 -2.52 -4.08
CA ALA A 99 -14.12 -2.82 -3.24
C ALA A 99 -14.51 -4.32 -3.24
N ALA A 100 -14.08 -5.06 -4.25
CA ALA A 100 -14.33 -6.50 -4.37
C ALA A 100 -13.06 -7.19 -4.87
N ASN A 101 -12.97 -8.49 -4.61
CA ASN A 101 -11.91 -9.31 -5.18
C ASN A 101 -12.04 -9.30 -6.70
N GLY A 102 -10.99 -8.85 -7.35
CA GLY A 102 -10.85 -8.86 -8.82
C GLY A 102 -9.89 -9.94 -9.28
N THR A 103 -9.58 -9.90 -10.55
CA THR A 103 -8.50 -10.70 -11.12
C THR A 103 -7.16 -10.23 -10.57
N THR A 104 -6.28 -11.16 -10.23
CA THR A 104 -4.94 -10.85 -9.74
C THR A 104 -4.14 -10.08 -10.79
N ILE A 105 -3.51 -9.00 -10.37
CA ILE A 105 -2.51 -8.29 -11.17
C ILE A 105 -1.15 -8.92 -10.87
N GLU A 106 -0.47 -9.41 -11.91
CA GLU A 106 0.82 -10.07 -11.77
C GLU A 106 1.91 -9.24 -12.44
N PHE A 107 2.98 -8.98 -11.71
CA PHE A 107 4.15 -8.28 -12.21
C PHE A 107 5.29 -9.25 -12.46
N GLN A 108 6.02 -9.02 -13.52
CA GLN A 108 7.26 -9.74 -13.78
C GLN A 108 8.30 -9.41 -12.72
N GLY A 109 8.82 -10.43 -12.07
CA GLY A 109 9.88 -10.32 -11.07
C GLY A 109 11.07 -11.21 -11.40
N TYR A 110 12.11 -11.10 -10.60
CA TYR A 110 13.29 -11.94 -10.66
C TYR A 110 13.49 -12.65 -9.32
N ASN A 111 13.93 -13.88 -9.39
CA ASN A 111 14.30 -14.63 -8.18
C ASN A 111 15.64 -14.12 -7.65
N ASN A 112 15.66 -13.78 -6.38
CA ASN A 112 16.86 -13.43 -5.62
C ASN A 112 17.03 -14.40 -4.45
N SER A 113 18.29 -14.60 -4.01
CA SER A 113 18.59 -15.38 -2.81
C SER A 113 18.13 -14.69 -1.52
N ASP A 114 18.00 -13.38 -1.56
CA ASP A 114 17.61 -12.55 -0.42
C ASP A 114 16.16 -12.10 -0.51
N LEU A 115 15.53 -11.85 0.64
CA LEU A 115 14.16 -11.32 0.68
C LEU A 115 14.16 -9.85 0.22
N ARG A 116 13.63 -9.61 -0.98
CA ARG A 116 13.56 -8.29 -1.62
C ARG A 116 12.16 -7.78 -1.82
N THR A 117 11.19 -8.66 -1.71
CA THR A 117 9.78 -8.32 -1.91
C THR A 117 8.97 -8.93 -0.80
N ILE A 118 8.13 -8.12 -0.18
CA ILE A 118 7.10 -8.57 0.75
C ILE A 118 5.76 -8.10 0.23
N THR A 119 4.80 -9.01 0.24
CA THR A 119 3.42 -8.72 -0.15
C THR A 119 2.51 -9.05 1.01
N ALA A 120 1.64 -8.12 1.35
CA ALA A 120 0.50 -8.37 2.21
C ALA A 120 -0.76 -8.10 1.40
N SER A 121 -1.65 -9.06 1.35
CA SER A 121 -3.01 -8.85 0.92
C SER A 121 -3.86 -8.78 2.19
N ASN A 122 -4.40 -7.61 2.47
CA ASN A 122 -5.40 -7.47 3.50
C ASN A 122 -6.75 -7.36 2.82
N THR A 123 -7.58 -8.36 2.96
CA THR A 123 -9.00 -8.22 2.77
C THR A 123 -9.56 -7.46 3.98
N TYR A 124 -9.24 -6.18 4.10
CA TYR A 124 -9.96 -5.29 4.99
C TYR A 124 -11.11 -4.63 4.23
N SER A 125 -12.00 -5.41 3.71
CA SER A 125 -13.40 -5.03 3.73
C SER A 125 -13.99 -5.74 4.94
N ALA A 126 -14.13 -5.05 6.05
CA ALA A 126 -15.13 -5.48 6.98
C ALA A 126 -16.46 -5.40 6.20
N ASP A 127 -16.91 -6.54 5.69
CA ASP A 127 -18.26 -6.62 5.17
C ASP A 127 -19.19 -6.51 6.37
N LEU A 128 -19.57 -5.27 6.69
CA LEU A 128 -20.52 -4.96 7.73
C LEU A 128 -21.98 -5.23 7.28
N SER A 129 -22.17 -5.78 6.08
CA SER A 129 -23.50 -6.08 5.55
C SER A 129 -24.20 -7.20 6.32
N TYR A 130 -23.48 -7.95 7.15
CA TYR A 130 -24.04 -9.04 7.94
C TYR A 130 -23.34 -9.16 9.30
N SER A 131 -23.83 -8.44 10.31
CA SER A 131 -23.37 -8.54 11.71
C SER A 131 -21.83 -8.56 11.90
N GLY A 132 -21.09 -7.88 11.03
CA GLY A 132 -19.64 -7.74 11.16
C GLY A 132 -19.32 -6.80 12.31
N LEU A 133 -18.74 -7.32 13.38
CA LEU A 133 -18.13 -6.55 14.45
C LEU A 133 -16.66 -6.35 14.13
N VAL A 134 -16.23 -5.10 13.98
CA VAL A 134 -14.79 -4.77 14.00
C VAL A 134 -14.41 -4.52 15.45
N GLU A 135 -13.86 -5.54 16.08
CA GLU A 135 -13.29 -5.42 17.41
C GLU A 135 -11.83 -4.99 17.29
N LEU A 136 -11.53 -3.78 17.74
CA LEU A 136 -10.16 -3.30 17.86
C LEU A 136 -9.61 -3.76 19.21
N ASN A 137 -9.18 -5.01 19.25
CA ASN A 137 -8.51 -5.56 20.43
C ASN A 137 -7.20 -4.82 20.66
N ASN A 138 -6.98 -4.33 21.88
CA ASN A 138 -5.82 -3.57 22.34
C ASN A 138 -5.72 -2.09 21.89
N LEU A 139 -6.83 -1.40 21.75
CA LEU A 139 -6.76 0.04 21.98
C LEU A 139 -6.28 0.24 23.41
N PHE A 140 -5.20 1.02 23.60
CA PHE A 140 -4.62 1.33 24.92
C PHE A 140 -5.57 2.26 25.74
N LEU A 141 -6.84 1.85 25.85
CA LEU A 141 -7.84 2.64 26.56
C LEU A 141 -7.55 2.71 28.07
N SER A 142 -6.78 1.75 28.59
CA SER A 142 -6.35 1.74 30.00
C SER A 142 -5.46 2.93 30.40
N SER A 143 -4.90 3.64 29.43
CA SER A 143 -4.10 4.86 29.68
C SER A 143 -4.86 6.16 29.43
N ILE A 144 -6.14 6.10 29.06
CA ILE A 144 -6.98 7.27 28.78
C ILE A 144 -7.87 7.52 30.00
N ASN A 145 -7.60 8.60 30.72
CA ASN A 145 -8.26 8.85 32.00
C ASN A 145 -9.51 9.73 31.90
N ASN A 146 -9.66 10.61 30.92
CA ASN A 146 -10.73 11.61 30.94
C ASN A 146 -11.43 11.88 29.62
N GLU A 147 -10.76 11.81 28.48
CA GLU A 147 -11.36 12.14 27.19
C GLU A 147 -10.79 11.26 26.08
N ILE A 148 -11.67 10.81 25.19
CA ILE A 148 -11.31 10.14 23.96
C ILE A 148 -12.04 10.81 22.79
N SER A 149 -11.31 11.12 21.73
CA SER A 149 -11.88 11.55 20.47
C SER A 149 -11.69 10.44 19.43
N VAL A 150 -12.78 9.98 18.86
CA VAL A 150 -12.77 8.99 17.76
C VAL A 150 -13.14 9.71 16.48
N SER A 151 -12.27 9.66 15.48
CA SER A 151 -12.51 10.21 14.16
C SER A 151 -12.42 9.10 13.12
N PHE A 152 -13.43 8.98 12.28
CA PHE A 152 -13.47 7.99 11.21
C PHE A 152 -14.25 8.52 10.02
N TRP A 153 -13.98 7.94 8.85
CA TRP A 153 -14.76 8.15 7.65
C TRP A 153 -15.61 6.92 7.40
N ALA A 154 -16.92 7.12 7.33
CA ALA A 154 -17.86 6.07 6.95
C ALA A 154 -18.48 6.42 5.59
N LYS A 155 -18.49 5.45 4.67
CA LYS A 155 -19.24 5.53 3.43
C LYS A 155 -20.35 4.49 3.49
N GLY A 156 -21.58 4.96 3.59
CA GLY A 156 -22.75 4.10 3.48
C GLY A 156 -23.10 3.80 2.02
N ASP A 157 -23.63 2.63 1.75
CA ASP A 157 -24.31 2.31 0.52
C ASP A 157 -25.77 2.73 0.65
N ALA A 158 -26.26 3.58 -0.25
CA ALA A 158 -27.63 4.11 -0.19
C ALA A 158 -28.69 3.00 -0.30
N ASP A 159 -28.35 1.89 -0.96
CA ASP A 159 -29.26 0.75 -1.16
C ASP A 159 -29.26 -0.22 0.04
N LEU A 160 -28.28 -0.08 0.94
CA LEU A 160 -28.10 -0.97 2.10
C LEU A 160 -28.15 -0.20 3.44
N MET A 161 -28.81 0.95 3.46
CA MET A 161 -28.97 1.70 4.72
C MET A 161 -29.79 0.91 5.74
N PRO A 162 -29.32 0.79 6.98
CA PRO A 162 -30.07 0.10 8.01
C PRO A 162 -31.39 0.81 8.29
N SER A 163 -32.45 0.04 8.48
CA SER A 163 -33.80 0.57 8.77
C SER A 163 -33.95 1.07 10.22
N SER A 164 -32.93 0.93 11.03
CA SER A 164 -32.90 1.35 12.43
C SER A 164 -31.54 2.00 12.77
N ASN A 165 -31.50 2.73 13.89
CA ASN A 165 -30.29 3.35 14.39
C ASN A 165 -29.20 2.31 14.59
N SER A 166 -28.02 2.58 14.05
CA SER A 166 -26.84 1.74 14.21
C SER A 166 -25.87 2.38 15.19
N ILE A 167 -25.35 1.57 16.09
CA ILE A 167 -24.28 2.00 17.01
C ILE A 167 -22.97 1.92 16.23
N LEU A 168 -22.36 3.08 16.01
CA LEU A 168 -21.04 3.16 15.39
C LEU A 168 -19.90 3.01 16.41
N TYR A 169 -20.24 3.15 17.67
CA TYR A 169 -19.32 3.07 18.79
C TYR A 169 -20.10 2.66 20.05
N GLY A 170 -19.53 1.77 20.84
CA GLY A 170 -20.09 1.34 22.11
C GLY A 170 -19.05 0.63 22.98
N SER A 171 -19.22 0.70 24.28
CA SER A 171 -18.53 -0.16 25.23
C SER A 171 -19.52 -1.10 25.90
N SER A 172 -19.12 -2.35 26.12
CA SER A 172 -19.82 -3.25 27.04
C SER A 172 -19.22 -3.11 28.42
N ASP A 173 -20.01 -2.82 29.43
CA ASP A 173 -19.62 -2.88 30.84
C ASP A 173 -19.41 -4.33 31.28
#